data_2445ee66d61917df95cfd6dced890bcd
#
_entry.id   2445ee66d61917df95cfd6dced890bcd
#
_cell.length_a   1.000
_cell.length_b   1.000
_cell.length_c   1.000
_cell.angle_alpha   90.00
_cell.angle_beta   90.00
_cell.angle_gamma   90.00
#
_symmetry.space_group_name_H-M   'P 1'
#
loop_
_entity.id
_entity.type
_entity.pdbx_description
1 polymer ?
#
loop_
_entity_poly.entity_id
_entity_poly.type
_entity_poly.pdbx_seq_one_letter_code
_entity_poly.pdbx_strand_id
1 'polypeptide(L)'
;MLAATEDAPPVLWLQGDSTLLRRPLVAIIGARNASSLGVRMARRLARDLGEAGFCTVSGLARGIDAEAHLATLATGTIAVQAGGVDIIYPQENAGLAADIARQGLRISEQPPGLQPHARHFPLRNRIVAGMARAVLVVEAAARSGSLITARMALDLGREVLAVPGHPFDARSSGCNHLIRDGAALLRDAGDVFEALGTGRDRLDQIRKPAEPLARIPAARPAVCAPQTGAPTPEKPARAPALSETVRLHGMILDRLGPSPLAEDQLMRDLSLSSAALVPELLTLELEGRIQRQPGGLLSRR
;
A
#
# COMPACT_ATOMS: atom_id res chain seq x y z
N MET A 1 -13.18 6.89 -19.33
CA MET A 1 -12.63 5.51 -19.34
C MET A 1 -13.65 4.53 -18.77
N LEU A 2 -14.06 4.60 -17.50
CA LEU A 2 -15.03 3.66 -16.91
C LEU A 2 -16.36 3.62 -17.67
N ALA A 3 -16.93 4.76 -18.07
CA ALA A 3 -18.18 4.83 -18.81
C ALA A 3 -18.15 4.19 -20.23
N ALA A 4 -16.97 3.84 -20.73
CA ALA A 4 -16.78 3.15 -22.00
C ALA A 4 -16.59 1.62 -21.85
N THR A 5 -16.70 1.09 -20.63
CA THR A 5 -16.65 -0.36 -20.38
C THR A 5 -18.06 -0.94 -20.48
N GLU A 6 -18.19 -2.19 -20.95
CA GLU A 6 -19.49 -2.86 -21.10
C GLU A 6 -20.24 -2.96 -19.77
N ASP A 7 -19.52 -3.22 -18.68
CA ASP A 7 -20.03 -3.35 -17.33
C ASP A 7 -19.93 -2.05 -16.51
N ALA A 8 -20.04 -0.89 -17.16
CA ALA A 8 -19.99 0.38 -16.44
C ALA A 8 -21.13 0.47 -15.39
N PRO A 9 -20.83 0.85 -14.14
CA PRO A 9 -21.87 1.02 -13.14
C PRO A 9 -22.80 2.17 -13.53
N PRO A 10 -24.13 1.99 -13.53
CA PRO A 10 -25.09 3.04 -13.89
C PRO A 10 -25.08 4.19 -12.86
N VAL A 11 -24.72 3.92 -11.62
CA VAL A 11 -24.67 4.87 -10.53
C VAL A 11 -23.42 4.62 -9.68
N LEU A 12 -22.75 5.70 -9.27
CA LEU A 12 -21.68 5.67 -8.27
C LEU A 12 -22.01 6.65 -7.15
N TRP A 13 -21.92 6.17 -5.93
CA TRP A 13 -21.98 6.98 -4.72
C TRP A 13 -20.59 7.54 -4.43
N LEU A 14 -20.51 8.85 -4.14
CA LEU A 14 -19.26 9.57 -3.97
C LEU A 14 -19.20 10.23 -2.58
N GLN A 15 -18.03 10.24 -1.96
CA GLN A 15 -17.75 11.00 -0.75
C GLN A 15 -16.33 11.59 -0.81
N GLY A 16 -16.20 12.90 -0.84
CA GLY A 16 -14.94 13.63 -0.97
C GLY A 16 -14.83 14.44 -2.26
N ASP A 17 -13.61 14.66 -2.75
CA ASP A 17 -13.33 15.53 -3.89
C ASP A 17 -13.53 14.80 -5.24
N SER A 18 -14.68 15.02 -5.87
CA SER A 18 -15.00 14.45 -7.18
C SER A 18 -14.15 15.00 -8.34
N THR A 19 -13.42 16.10 -8.17
CA THR A 19 -12.55 16.67 -9.21
C THR A 19 -11.39 15.73 -9.55
N LEU A 20 -11.01 14.86 -8.63
CA LEU A 20 -9.97 13.83 -8.82
C LEU A 20 -10.30 12.86 -9.96
N LEU A 21 -11.59 12.66 -10.28
CA LEU A 21 -12.03 11.83 -11.41
C LEU A 21 -11.61 12.36 -12.78
N ARG A 22 -11.21 13.63 -12.86
CA ARG A 22 -10.75 14.26 -14.12
C ARG A 22 -9.26 14.07 -14.37
N ARG A 23 -8.52 13.62 -13.36
CA ARG A 23 -7.07 13.40 -13.44
C ARG A 23 -6.75 12.07 -14.12
N PRO A 24 -5.54 11.89 -14.67
CA PRO A 24 -5.09 10.58 -15.11
C PRO A 24 -4.99 9.64 -13.91
N LEU A 25 -5.67 8.49 -14.00
CA LEU A 25 -5.79 7.54 -12.90
C LEU A 25 -4.87 6.33 -13.13
N VAL A 26 -4.15 5.89 -12.10
CA VAL A 26 -3.35 4.67 -12.09
C VAL A 26 -3.74 3.84 -10.88
N ALA A 27 -4.02 2.55 -11.09
CA ALA A 27 -4.34 1.65 -9.99
C ALA A 27 -3.07 1.03 -9.41
N ILE A 28 -2.95 1.01 -8.08
CA ILE A 28 -1.88 0.31 -7.35
C ILE A 28 -2.56 -0.72 -6.45
N ILE A 29 -2.29 -1.99 -6.70
CA ILE A 29 -2.93 -3.11 -6.04
C ILE A 29 -1.91 -4.17 -5.61
N GLY A 30 -2.30 -5.04 -4.68
CA GLY A 30 -1.40 -6.13 -4.30
C GLY A 30 -1.85 -6.94 -3.10
N ALA A 31 -0.87 -7.53 -2.42
CA ALA A 31 -1.07 -8.40 -1.28
C ALA A 31 -1.63 -7.64 -0.07
N ARG A 32 -2.59 -8.29 0.63
CA ARG A 32 -3.10 -7.79 1.92
C ARG A 32 -2.07 -7.95 3.04
N ASN A 33 -1.26 -9.01 2.99
CA ASN A 33 -0.11 -9.27 3.84
C ASN A 33 1.18 -8.94 3.07
N ALA A 34 1.40 -7.64 2.86
CA ALA A 34 2.55 -7.16 2.12
C ALA A 34 3.84 -7.30 2.93
N SER A 35 4.93 -7.67 2.25
CA SER A 35 6.26 -7.64 2.84
C SER A 35 6.71 -6.20 3.07
N SER A 36 7.75 -6.01 3.89
CA SER A 36 8.37 -4.69 4.06
C SER A 36 8.91 -4.11 2.75
N LEU A 37 9.38 -4.97 1.84
CA LEU A 37 9.81 -4.55 0.50
C LEU A 37 8.61 -4.10 -0.35
N GLY A 38 7.52 -4.87 -0.34
CA GLY A 38 6.29 -4.52 -1.04
C GLY A 38 5.68 -3.20 -0.56
N VAL A 39 5.63 -3.00 0.76
CA VAL A 39 5.19 -1.73 1.37
C VAL A 39 6.02 -0.54 0.87
N ARG A 40 7.36 -0.66 0.91
CA ARG A 40 8.26 0.40 0.43
C ARG A 40 8.08 0.67 -1.06
N MET A 41 7.94 -0.39 -1.86
CA MET A 41 7.72 -0.27 -3.31
C MET A 41 6.39 0.42 -3.61
N ALA A 42 5.30 0.03 -2.95
CA ALA A 42 3.99 0.65 -3.11
C ALA A 42 4.02 2.15 -2.77
N ARG A 43 4.64 2.51 -1.62
CA ARG A 43 4.79 3.91 -1.19
C ARG A 43 5.62 4.73 -2.18
N ARG A 44 6.73 4.17 -2.68
CA ARG A 44 7.60 4.85 -3.64
C ARG A 44 6.86 5.12 -4.95
N LEU A 45 6.29 4.07 -5.55
CA LEU A 45 5.53 4.18 -6.80
C LEU A 45 4.38 5.18 -6.68
N ALA A 46 3.59 5.08 -5.60
CA ALA A 46 2.46 5.97 -5.36
C ALA A 46 2.90 7.43 -5.25
N ARG A 47 3.95 7.72 -4.48
CA ARG A 47 4.51 9.06 -4.33
C ARG A 47 5.00 9.61 -5.66
N ASP A 48 5.88 8.87 -6.36
CA ASP A 48 6.51 9.33 -7.60
C ASP A 48 5.44 9.60 -8.68
N LEU A 49 4.41 8.76 -8.77
CA LEU A 49 3.27 8.95 -9.68
C LEU A 49 2.38 10.11 -9.25
N GLY A 50 2.13 10.27 -7.95
CA GLY A 50 1.36 11.38 -7.40
C GLY A 50 2.01 12.73 -7.67
N GLU A 51 3.34 12.84 -7.49
CA GLU A 51 4.15 14.02 -7.81
C GLU A 51 4.13 14.32 -9.33
N ALA A 52 4.05 13.30 -10.17
CA ALA A 52 3.87 13.45 -11.61
C ALA A 52 2.45 13.84 -12.04
N GLY A 53 1.53 14.04 -11.10
CA GLY A 53 0.17 14.50 -11.38
C GLY A 53 -0.84 13.37 -11.62
N PHE A 54 -0.47 12.10 -11.46
CA PHE A 54 -1.45 11.00 -11.47
C PHE A 54 -2.23 10.97 -10.15
N CYS A 55 -3.46 10.45 -10.22
CA CYS A 55 -4.24 10.14 -9.03
C CYS A 55 -4.25 8.61 -8.84
N THR A 56 -3.96 8.17 -7.64
CA THR A 56 -3.94 6.74 -7.29
C THR A 56 -5.36 6.22 -7.09
N VAL A 57 -5.67 5.08 -7.68
CA VAL A 57 -6.91 4.34 -7.44
C VAL A 57 -6.58 3.02 -6.76
N SER A 58 -7.29 2.64 -5.71
CA SER A 58 -7.15 1.32 -5.10
C SER A 58 -8.40 0.91 -4.32
N GLY A 59 -8.33 -0.25 -3.69
CA GLY A 59 -9.48 -0.89 -3.07
C GLY A 59 -9.63 -0.73 -1.57
N LEU A 60 -8.81 0.09 -0.93
CA LEU A 60 -8.81 0.30 0.51
C LEU A 60 -8.60 -1.00 1.32
N ALA A 61 -8.03 -2.05 0.73
CA ALA A 61 -7.67 -3.26 1.45
C ALA A 61 -6.43 -3.02 2.35
N ARG A 62 -6.17 -3.95 3.27
CA ARG A 62 -4.89 -3.95 4.02
C ARG A 62 -3.70 -4.08 3.07
N GLY A 63 -2.50 -3.75 3.54
CA GLY A 63 -1.26 -3.95 2.81
C GLY A 63 -1.07 -2.95 1.68
N ILE A 64 -0.82 -3.41 0.45
CA ILE A 64 -0.43 -2.58 -0.68
C ILE A 64 -1.43 -1.44 -0.96
N ASP A 65 -2.73 -1.73 -0.95
CA ASP A 65 -3.76 -0.72 -1.20
C ASP A 65 -3.70 0.42 -0.19
N ALA A 66 -3.65 0.10 1.11
CA ALA A 66 -3.58 1.09 2.18
C ALA A 66 -2.32 1.95 2.09
N GLU A 67 -1.17 1.34 1.77
CA GLU A 67 0.11 2.03 1.65
C GLU A 67 0.15 2.97 0.44
N ALA A 68 -0.47 2.58 -0.66
CA ALA A 68 -0.62 3.43 -1.83
C ALA A 68 -1.51 4.65 -1.53
N HIS A 69 -2.63 4.44 -0.84
CA HIS A 69 -3.50 5.54 -0.41
C HIS A 69 -2.80 6.50 0.54
N LEU A 70 -2.12 5.99 1.58
CA LEU A 70 -1.38 6.82 2.55
C LEU A 70 -0.34 7.71 1.87
N ALA A 71 0.39 7.15 0.89
CA ALA A 71 1.44 7.88 0.19
C ALA A 71 0.90 8.98 -0.74
N THR A 72 -0.39 8.96 -1.09
CA THR A 72 -1.01 9.88 -2.06
C THR A 72 -2.16 10.71 -1.50
N LEU A 73 -2.36 10.75 -0.18
CA LEU A 73 -3.38 11.59 0.45
C LEU A 73 -3.24 13.06 0.01
N ALA A 74 -2.02 13.62 0.01
CA ALA A 74 -1.77 15.00 -0.36
C ALA A 74 -1.79 15.26 -1.88
N THR A 75 -1.52 14.24 -2.70
CA THR A 75 -1.41 14.39 -4.16
C THR A 75 -2.66 13.94 -4.92
N GLY A 76 -3.53 13.18 -4.30
CA GLY A 76 -4.80 12.70 -4.83
C GLY A 76 -4.93 11.18 -4.85
N THR A 77 -5.97 10.67 -4.19
CA THR A 77 -6.26 9.25 -4.10
C THR A 77 -7.75 8.96 -4.13
N ILE A 78 -8.14 7.86 -4.78
CA ILE A 78 -9.52 7.40 -4.91
C ILE A 78 -9.63 5.98 -4.35
N ALA A 79 -10.43 5.81 -3.31
CA ALA A 79 -10.73 4.50 -2.75
C ALA A 79 -12.05 3.97 -3.30
N VAL A 80 -12.00 2.84 -4.00
CA VAL A 80 -13.20 2.13 -4.47
C VAL A 80 -13.62 1.12 -3.41
N GLN A 81 -14.85 1.20 -2.91
CA GLN A 81 -15.35 0.35 -1.83
C GLN A 81 -16.24 -0.77 -2.34
N ALA A 82 -16.29 -1.89 -1.61
CA ALA A 82 -17.13 -3.04 -1.93
C ALA A 82 -18.50 -3.00 -1.23
N GLY A 83 -18.62 -2.24 -0.14
CA GLY A 83 -19.87 -1.91 0.54
C GLY A 83 -20.31 -0.50 0.24
N GLY A 84 -21.36 0.00 0.89
CA GLY A 84 -21.80 1.39 0.77
C GLY A 84 -20.67 2.38 1.05
N VAL A 85 -20.73 3.56 0.44
CA VAL A 85 -19.67 4.57 0.58
C VAL A 85 -19.47 5.04 2.03
N ASP A 86 -20.48 4.90 2.87
CA ASP A 86 -20.50 5.19 4.30
C ASP A 86 -19.99 4.02 5.17
N ILE A 87 -19.91 2.81 4.60
CA ILE A 87 -19.48 1.60 5.31
C ILE A 87 -17.99 1.36 5.13
N ILE A 88 -17.23 1.35 6.22
CA ILE A 88 -15.79 1.18 6.17
C ILE A 88 -15.42 -0.29 6.37
N TYR A 89 -14.68 -0.82 5.41
CA TYR A 89 -14.11 -2.16 5.46
C TYR A 89 -12.75 -2.21 4.75
N PRO A 90 -11.70 -2.79 5.37
CA PRO A 90 -11.69 -3.34 6.72
C PRO A 90 -11.68 -2.23 7.79
N GLN A 91 -12.14 -2.56 9.01
CA GLN A 91 -12.23 -1.58 10.11
C GLN A 91 -10.87 -1.02 10.54
N GLU A 92 -9.81 -1.77 10.34
CA GLU A 92 -8.42 -1.34 10.59
C GLU A 92 -8.04 -0.09 9.78
N ASN A 93 -8.62 0.10 8.60
CA ASN A 93 -8.40 1.25 7.73
C ASN A 93 -9.40 2.41 7.97
N ALA A 94 -10.11 2.42 9.12
CA ALA A 94 -11.13 3.45 9.39
C ALA A 94 -10.53 4.87 9.42
N GLY A 95 -9.36 5.05 10.04
CA GLY A 95 -8.65 6.32 10.05
C GLY A 95 -8.29 6.79 8.64
N LEU A 96 -7.67 5.89 7.84
CA LEU A 96 -7.33 6.15 6.45
C LEU A 96 -8.57 6.48 5.60
N ALA A 97 -9.67 5.74 5.77
CA ALA A 97 -10.91 6.01 5.06
C ALA A 97 -11.47 7.40 5.37
N ALA A 98 -11.38 7.83 6.64
CA ALA A 98 -11.77 9.19 7.04
C ALA A 98 -10.86 10.26 6.42
N ASP A 99 -9.55 10.01 6.35
CA ASP A 99 -8.60 10.92 5.69
C ASP A 99 -8.86 11.02 4.20
N ILE A 100 -9.13 9.90 3.52
CA ILE A 100 -9.50 9.90 2.09
C ILE A 100 -10.81 10.65 1.86
N ALA A 101 -11.80 10.53 2.74
CA ALA A 101 -13.04 11.29 2.62
C ALA A 101 -12.83 12.82 2.73
N ARG A 102 -11.80 13.27 3.47
CA ARG A 102 -11.46 14.68 3.66
C ARG A 102 -10.55 15.25 2.57
N GLN A 103 -9.58 14.46 2.07
CA GLN A 103 -8.49 14.93 1.21
C GLN A 103 -8.44 14.24 -0.16
N GLY A 104 -9.25 13.21 -0.35
CA GLY A 104 -9.33 12.39 -1.56
C GLY A 104 -10.77 12.13 -1.94
N LEU A 105 -11.03 10.94 -2.48
CA LEU A 105 -12.36 10.52 -2.89
C LEU A 105 -12.62 9.06 -2.52
N ARG A 106 -13.76 8.78 -1.92
CA ARG A 106 -14.30 7.42 -1.74
C ARG A 106 -15.45 7.23 -2.72
N ILE A 107 -15.49 6.09 -3.37
CA ILE A 107 -16.56 5.75 -4.31
C ILE A 107 -17.07 4.33 -4.09
N SER A 108 -18.34 4.11 -4.36
CA SER A 108 -18.95 2.79 -4.36
C SER A 108 -20.10 2.70 -5.35
N GLU A 109 -20.30 1.53 -5.95
CA GLU A 109 -21.49 1.16 -6.70
C GLU A 109 -22.64 0.73 -5.77
N GLN A 110 -22.31 0.33 -4.54
CA GLN A 110 -23.30 -0.15 -3.58
C GLN A 110 -23.98 1.02 -2.88
N PRO A 111 -25.30 0.94 -2.63
CA PRO A 111 -26.02 2.00 -1.93
C PRO A 111 -25.49 2.19 -0.50
N PRO A 112 -25.63 3.40 0.08
CA PRO A 112 -25.30 3.66 1.46
C PRO A 112 -25.97 2.66 2.41
N GLY A 113 -25.27 2.30 3.50
CA GLY A 113 -25.73 1.33 4.50
C GLY A 113 -25.47 -0.13 4.14
N LEU A 114 -25.12 -0.46 2.89
CA LEU A 114 -24.90 -1.85 2.50
C LEU A 114 -23.55 -2.38 3.01
N GLN A 115 -23.62 -3.45 3.81
CA GLN A 115 -22.41 -4.14 4.27
C GLN A 115 -21.74 -4.92 3.14
N PRO A 116 -20.39 -4.95 3.07
CA PRO A 116 -19.68 -5.68 2.03
C PRO A 116 -19.81 -7.19 2.25
N HIS A 117 -20.16 -7.91 1.18
CA HIS A 117 -20.14 -9.37 1.10
C HIS A 117 -19.05 -9.86 0.15
N ALA A 118 -18.65 -11.13 0.26
CA ALA A 118 -17.57 -11.71 -0.56
C ALA A 118 -17.73 -11.45 -2.06
N ARG A 119 -18.96 -11.56 -2.58
CA ARG A 119 -19.32 -11.32 -4.00
C ARG A 119 -19.10 -9.87 -4.46
N HIS A 120 -19.10 -8.89 -3.55
CA HIS A 120 -18.96 -7.48 -3.90
C HIS A 120 -17.51 -7.08 -4.22
N PHE A 121 -16.53 -7.85 -3.71
CA PHE A 121 -15.11 -7.55 -3.97
C PHE A 121 -14.72 -7.73 -5.44
N PRO A 122 -15.06 -8.84 -6.12
CA PRO A 122 -14.82 -8.95 -7.56
C PRO A 122 -15.57 -7.89 -8.38
N LEU A 123 -16.85 -7.59 -8.03
CA LEU A 123 -17.62 -6.54 -8.68
C LEU A 123 -16.95 -5.18 -8.56
N ARG A 124 -16.44 -4.82 -7.38
CA ARG A 124 -15.69 -3.59 -7.17
C ARG A 124 -14.37 -3.56 -7.97
N ASN A 125 -13.69 -4.69 -8.13
CA ASN A 125 -12.40 -4.74 -8.81
C ASN A 125 -12.50 -4.30 -10.29
N ARG A 126 -13.64 -4.57 -10.97
CA ARG A 126 -13.86 -4.10 -12.34
C ARG A 126 -13.90 -2.56 -12.43
N ILE A 127 -14.37 -1.90 -11.37
CA ILE A 127 -14.40 -0.43 -11.32
C ILE A 127 -12.97 0.10 -11.19
N VAL A 128 -12.14 -0.51 -10.33
CA VAL A 128 -10.71 -0.16 -10.20
C VAL A 128 -10.01 -0.29 -11.56
N ALA A 129 -10.17 -1.44 -12.22
CA ALA A 129 -9.58 -1.70 -13.53
C ALA A 129 -10.11 -0.75 -14.61
N GLY A 130 -11.43 -0.53 -14.64
CA GLY A 130 -12.08 0.31 -15.65
C GLY A 130 -11.75 1.80 -15.55
N MET A 131 -11.45 2.30 -14.33
CA MET A 131 -11.07 3.69 -14.10
C MET A 131 -9.62 3.96 -14.47
N ALA A 132 -8.73 3.00 -14.27
CA ALA A 132 -7.29 3.18 -14.40
C ALA A 132 -6.81 3.14 -15.87
N ARG A 133 -5.77 3.91 -16.18
CA ARG A 133 -5.02 3.83 -17.43
C ARG A 133 -4.00 2.68 -17.39
N ALA A 134 -3.44 2.43 -16.21
CA ALA A 134 -2.56 1.30 -15.92
C ALA A 134 -2.89 0.70 -14.56
N VAL A 135 -2.66 -0.61 -14.42
CA VAL A 135 -2.80 -1.35 -13.16
C VAL A 135 -1.43 -1.90 -12.75
N LEU A 136 -0.95 -1.46 -11.60
CA LEU A 136 0.34 -1.82 -11.03
C LEU A 136 0.15 -2.88 -9.95
N VAL A 137 0.72 -4.05 -10.14
CA VAL A 137 0.66 -5.17 -9.18
C VAL A 137 1.98 -5.24 -8.45
N VAL A 138 1.99 -4.85 -7.16
CA VAL A 138 3.24 -4.78 -6.38
C VAL A 138 3.63 -6.14 -5.80
N GLU A 139 2.72 -6.82 -5.16
CA GLU A 139 2.87 -8.20 -4.68
C GLU A 139 1.57 -8.96 -4.88
N ALA A 140 1.66 -10.17 -5.38
CA ALA A 140 0.51 -11.06 -5.52
C ALA A 140 0.95 -12.52 -5.47
N ALA A 141 0.34 -13.31 -4.59
CA ALA A 141 0.46 -14.77 -4.65
C ALA A 141 -0.33 -15.32 -5.85
N ALA A 142 -0.03 -16.55 -6.27
CA ALA A 142 -0.63 -17.19 -7.46
C ALA A 142 -2.18 -17.23 -7.47
N ARG A 143 -2.82 -17.19 -6.29
CA ARG A 143 -4.29 -17.19 -6.12
C ARG A 143 -4.81 -15.90 -5.48
N SER A 144 -4.09 -14.79 -5.64
CA SER A 144 -4.47 -13.50 -5.08
C SER A 144 -5.67 -12.88 -5.79
N GLY A 145 -6.57 -12.25 -5.03
CA GLY A 145 -7.68 -11.46 -5.59
C GLY A 145 -7.23 -10.26 -6.44
N SER A 146 -6.01 -9.74 -6.22
CA SER A 146 -5.41 -8.69 -7.04
C SER A 146 -5.16 -9.13 -8.48
N LEU A 147 -4.90 -10.43 -8.72
CA LEU A 147 -4.76 -10.98 -10.08
C LEU A 147 -6.08 -10.95 -10.86
N ILE A 148 -7.22 -10.98 -10.18
CA ILE A 148 -8.54 -10.81 -10.83
C ILE A 148 -8.63 -9.41 -11.41
N THR A 149 -8.24 -8.40 -10.64
CA THR A 149 -8.22 -7.00 -11.11
C THR A 149 -7.26 -6.81 -12.30
N ALA A 150 -6.06 -7.44 -12.24
CA ALA A 150 -5.08 -7.38 -13.32
C ALA A 150 -5.64 -8.00 -14.63
N ARG A 151 -6.32 -9.16 -14.55
CA ARG A 151 -6.97 -9.80 -15.71
C ARG A 151 -8.07 -8.92 -16.28
N MET A 152 -8.97 -8.39 -15.43
CA MET A 152 -10.00 -7.46 -15.85
C MET A 152 -9.41 -6.22 -16.56
N ALA A 153 -8.26 -5.74 -16.10
CA ALA A 153 -7.55 -4.63 -16.74
C ALA A 153 -7.06 -5.00 -18.14
N LEU A 154 -6.46 -6.20 -18.31
CA LEU A 154 -6.03 -6.70 -19.61
C LEU A 154 -7.22 -6.87 -20.56
N ASP A 155 -8.34 -7.43 -20.10
CA ASP A 155 -9.57 -7.60 -20.88
C ASP A 155 -10.14 -6.25 -21.37
N LEU A 156 -9.90 -5.20 -20.58
CA LEU A 156 -10.29 -3.81 -20.93
C LEU A 156 -9.22 -3.07 -21.75
N GLY A 157 -8.15 -3.73 -22.18
CA GLY A 157 -7.06 -3.12 -22.93
C GLY A 157 -6.29 -2.07 -22.12
N ARG A 158 -6.17 -2.26 -20.80
CA ARG A 158 -5.36 -1.40 -19.92
C ARG A 158 -3.96 -1.95 -19.81
N GLU A 159 -2.99 -1.05 -19.61
CA GLU A 159 -1.63 -1.46 -19.30
C GLU A 159 -1.59 -2.17 -17.95
N VAL A 160 -0.92 -3.33 -17.90
CA VAL A 160 -0.68 -4.06 -16.66
C VAL A 160 0.82 -4.19 -16.46
N LEU A 161 1.29 -3.70 -15.32
CA LEU A 161 2.69 -3.79 -14.93
C LEU A 161 2.79 -4.53 -13.60
N ALA A 162 3.81 -5.37 -13.45
CA ALA A 162 4.00 -6.16 -12.24
C ALA A 162 5.44 -6.04 -11.71
N VAL A 163 5.55 -5.88 -10.39
CA VAL A 163 6.86 -5.84 -9.72
C VAL A 163 7.43 -7.26 -9.67
N PRO A 164 8.64 -7.50 -10.21
CA PRO A 164 9.28 -8.80 -10.12
C PRO A 164 9.69 -9.09 -8.68
N GLY A 165 9.67 -10.34 -8.31
CA GLY A 165 10.13 -10.75 -7.00
C GLY A 165 10.84 -12.09 -7.01
N HIS A 166 11.37 -12.47 -5.83
CA HIS A 166 12.14 -13.68 -5.70
C HIS A 166 11.30 -14.93 -6.01
N PRO A 167 11.78 -15.90 -6.83
CA PRO A 167 10.99 -17.08 -7.24
C PRO A 167 10.48 -17.93 -6.08
N PHE A 168 11.21 -17.97 -4.96
CA PHE A 168 10.81 -18.70 -3.75
C PHE A 168 9.90 -17.90 -2.81
N ASP A 169 9.62 -16.61 -3.10
CA ASP A 169 8.63 -15.86 -2.35
C ASP A 169 7.23 -16.09 -2.94
N ALA A 170 6.38 -16.77 -2.19
CA ALA A 170 5.00 -17.05 -2.60
C ALA A 170 4.20 -15.78 -2.94
N ARG A 171 4.55 -14.62 -2.31
CA ARG A 171 3.91 -13.32 -2.57
C ARG A 171 4.26 -12.72 -3.93
N SER A 172 5.35 -13.17 -4.54
CA SER A 172 5.81 -12.72 -5.86
C SER A 172 5.36 -13.62 -7.00
N SER A 173 4.88 -14.82 -6.70
CA SER A 173 4.59 -15.85 -7.71
C SER A 173 3.55 -15.37 -8.74
N GLY A 174 2.51 -14.65 -8.32
CA GLY A 174 1.50 -14.10 -9.22
C GLY A 174 2.03 -12.97 -10.09
N CYS A 175 2.86 -12.07 -9.54
CA CYS A 175 3.53 -11.02 -10.31
C CYS A 175 4.47 -11.62 -11.37
N ASN A 176 5.29 -12.61 -10.98
CA ASN A 176 6.19 -13.29 -11.91
C ASN A 176 5.42 -14.03 -13.02
N HIS A 177 4.23 -14.60 -12.73
CA HIS A 177 3.35 -15.18 -13.75
C HIS A 177 2.80 -14.12 -14.71
N LEU A 178 2.33 -12.96 -14.18
CA LEU A 178 1.86 -11.86 -15.03
C LEU A 178 2.95 -11.39 -15.99
N ILE A 179 4.20 -11.22 -15.52
CA ILE A 179 5.33 -10.81 -16.34
C ILE A 179 5.63 -11.86 -17.42
N ARG A 180 5.67 -13.15 -17.05
CA ARG A 180 5.85 -14.23 -18.01
C ARG A 180 4.75 -14.27 -19.08
N ASP A 181 3.52 -13.92 -18.69
CA ASP A 181 2.35 -13.93 -19.56
C ASP A 181 2.20 -12.61 -20.35
N GLY A 182 3.20 -11.70 -20.28
CA GLY A 182 3.31 -10.50 -21.12
C GLY A 182 3.06 -9.16 -20.43
N ALA A 183 2.76 -9.13 -19.13
CA ALA A 183 2.70 -7.87 -18.41
C ALA A 183 4.08 -7.20 -18.35
N ALA A 184 4.12 -5.86 -18.44
CA ALA A 184 5.37 -5.14 -18.36
C ALA A 184 6.01 -5.27 -16.97
N LEU A 185 7.34 -5.38 -16.94
CA LEU A 185 8.10 -5.42 -15.69
C LEU A 185 8.14 -4.02 -15.08
N LEU A 186 7.84 -3.92 -13.77
CA LEU A 186 7.75 -2.67 -13.02
C LEU A 186 8.89 -2.53 -12.02
N ARG A 187 9.80 -1.61 -12.25
CA ARG A 187 10.93 -1.26 -11.38
C ARG A 187 10.74 0.08 -10.66
N ASP A 188 10.17 1.03 -11.37
CA ASP A 188 9.93 2.38 -10.89
C ASP A 188 8.83 3.08 -11.71
N ALA A 189 8.53 4.35 -11.38
CA ALA A 189 7.53 5.13 -12.09
C ALA A 189 7.89 5.39 -13.57
N GLY A 190 9.17 5.28 -13.94
CA GLY A 190 9.63 5.43 -15.33
C GLY A 190 9.03 4.40 -16.25
N ASP A 191 8.95 3.15 -15.80
CA ASP A 191 8.34 2.06 -16.57
C ASP A 191 6.84 2.33 -16.83
N VAL A 192 6.15 2.99 -15.87
CA VAL A 192 4.73 3.37 -16.05
C VAL A 192 4.58 4.48 -17.08
N PHE A 193 5.48 5.47 -17.08
CA PHE A 193 5.44 6.55 -18.08
C PHE A 193 5.73 6.04 -19.47
N GLU A 194 6.67 5.10 -19.60
CA GLU A 194 7.00 4.43 -20.86
C GLU A 194 5.79 3.64 -21.39
N ALA A 195 5.18 2.81 -20.55
CA ALA A 195 4.00 2.02 -20.91
C ALA A 195 2.81 2.90 -21.33
N LEU A 196 2.62 4.05 -20.67
CA LEU A 196 1.54 4.98 -20.98
C LEU A 196 1.85 5.93 -22.15
N GLY A 197 3.05 5.87 -22.75
CA GLY A 197 3.46 6.78 -23.82
C GLY A 197 3.53 8.25 -23.40
N THR A 198 3.69 8.51 -22.08
CA THR A 198 3.65 9.87 -21.54
C THR A 198 5.01 10.56 -21.53
N GLY A 199 5.97 10.09 -22.34
CA GLY A 199 7.22 10.73 -22.71
C GLY A 199 8.20 11.08 -21.59
N ARG A 200 9.49 11.17 -21.97
CA ARG A 200 10.64 11.50 -21.09
C ARG A 200 10.50 12.83 -20.36
N ASP A 201 9.73 13.77 -20.87
CA ASP A 201 9.56 15.12 -20.28
C ASP A 201 9.02 15.11 -18.83
N ARG A 202 8.16 14.14 -18.48
CA ARG A 202 7.68 13.98 -17.11
C ARG A 202 8.72 13.35 -16.17
N LEU A 203 9.59 12.47 -16.69
CA LEU A 203 10.71 11.92 -15.90
C LEU A 203 11.70 12.99 -15.49
N ASP A 204 11.97 13.95 -16.38
CA ASP A 204 12.88 15.05 -16.10
C ASP A 204 12.32 16.05 -15.10
N GLN A 205 11.00 16.21 -15.04
CA GLN A 205 10.32 17.02 -14.01
C GLN A 205 10.45 16.39 -12.61
N ILE A 206 10.37 15.05 -12.50
CA ILE A 206 10.51 14.33 -11.22
C ILE A 206 11.98 14.25 -10.79
N ARG A 207 12.91 14.14 -11.73
CA ARG A 207 14.36 14.07 -11.47
C ARG A 207 15.00 15.42 -11.15
N LYS A 208 14.34 16.53 -11.45
CA LYS A 208 14.81 17.84 -10.95
C LYS A 208 14.74 17.82 -9.44
N PRO A 209 15.85 18.10 -8.71
CA PRO A 209 15.79 18.30 -7.27
C PRO A 209 14.70 19.35 -7.01
N ALA A 210 13.76 19.05 -6.11
CA ALA A 210 12.79 20.05 -5.67
C ALA A 210 13.59 21.31 -5.30
N GLU A 211 13.27 22.45 -5.91
CA GLU A 211 13.84 23.72 -5.47
C GLU A 211 13.61 23.81 -3.96
N PRO A 212 14.64 24.19 -3.18
CA PRO A 212 14.48 24.28 -1.75
C PRO A 212 13.31 25.22 -1.47
N LEU A 213 12.22 24.66 -0.93
CA LEU A 213 11.07 25.42 -0.45
C LEU A 213 11.62 26.63 0.32
N ALA A 214 11.27 27.83 -0.12
CA ALA A 214 11.65 29.08 0.54
C ALA A 214 11.40 28.88 2.03
N ARG A 215 12.43 29.06 2.84
CA ARG A 215 12.39 28.91 4.29
C ARG A 215 11.21 29.70 4.82
N ILE A 216 10.17 29.01 5.27
CA ILE A 216 9.14 29.60 6.11
C ILE A 216 9.90 30.12 7.33
N PRO A 217 9.80 31.41 7.70
CA PRO A 217 10.46 31.95 8.87
C PRO A 217 10.03 31.11 10.07
N ALA A 218 10.97 30.51 10.76
CA ALA A 218 10.71 29.74 11.97
C ALA A 218 9.98 30.64 12.97
N ALA A 219 8.73 30.28 13.27
CA ALA A 219 8.02 30.88 14.40
C ALA A 219 8.86 30.61 15.65
N ARG A 220 9.20 31.66 16.39
CA ARG A 220 9.94 31.60 17.64
C ARG A 220 9.25 30.61 18.57
N PRO A 221 9.94 29.64 19.16
CA PRO A 221 9.34 28.80 20.18
C PRO A 221 8.97 29.65 21.39
N ALA A 222 7.69 29.61 21.77
CA ALA A 222 7.26 30.11 23.03
C ALA A 222 7.96 29.33 24.16
N VAL A 223 8.69 30.05 24.99
CA VAL A 223 9.36 29.49 26.17
C VAL A 223 8.28 29.02 27.14
N CYS A 224 8.07 27.73 27.23
CA CYS A 224 7.25 27.14 28.28
C CYS A 224 8.17 26.83 29.46
N ALA A 225 7.81 27.37 30.63
CA ALA A 225 8.54 27.19 31.86
C ALA A 225 8.64 25.71 32.30
N PRO A 226 9.70 25.29 32.97
CA PRO A 226 9.87 23.91 33.39
C PRO A 226 8.90 23.53 34.51
N GLN A 227 8.01 22.58 34.24
CA GLN A 227 7.28 21.89 35.31
C GLN A 227 8.14 20.75 35.81
N THR A 228 8.63 20.90 37.03
CA THR A 228 9.26 19.86 37.84
C THR A 228 8.20 18.84 38.25
N GLY A 229 8.13 17.73 37.54
CA GLY A 229 7.39 16.54 37.94
C GLY A 229 8.40 15.39 38.19
N ALA A 230 8.43 14.88 39.40
CA ALA A 230 9.26 13.75 39.79
C ALA A 230 8.93 12.48 39.01
N PRO A 231 9.88 11.62 38.69
CA PRO A 231 9.61 10.39 37.95
C PRO A 231 8.85 9.38 38.85
N THR A 232 7.65 9.03 38.39
CA THR A 232 6.89 7.90 38.92
C THR A 232 7.62 6.60 38.51
N PRO A 233 7.86 5.63 39.40
CA PRO A 233 8.56 4.38 39.06
C PRO A 233 7.73 3.60 38.01
N GLU A 234 8.36 3.29 36.88
CA GLU A 234 7.82 2.37 35.89
C GLU A 234 7.55 1.01 36.53
N LYS A 235 6.32 0.58 36.44
CA LYS A 235 5.87 -0.77 36.77
C LYS A 235 6.59 -1.76 35.86
N PRO A 236 7.14 -2.87 36.34
CA PRO A 236 7.82 -3.84 35.48
C PRO A 236 6.84 -4.35 34.41
N ALA A 237 7.31 -4.35 33.18
CA ALA A 237 6.56 -4.85 32.02
C ALA A 237 6.09 -6.29 32.31
N ARG A 238 4.79 -6.48 32.27
CA ARG A 238 4.14 -7.79 32.41
C ARG A 238 4.56 -8.64 31.21
N ALA A 239 5.09 -9.84 31.46
CA ALA A 239 5.42 -10.79 30.39
C ALA A 239 4.20 -10.97 29.46
N PRO A 240 4.39 -10.89 28.13
CA PRO A 240 3.28 -11.01 27.20
C PRO A 240 2.59 -12.35 27.34
N ALA A 241 1.25 -12.37 27.27
CA ALA A 241 0.47 -13.61 27.30
C ALA A 241 0.83 -14.46 26.08
N LEU A 242 0.86 -15.78 26.20
CA LEU A 242 1.18 -16.75 25.13
C LEU A 242 0.48 -16.45 23.78
N SER A 243 -0.75 -15.92 23.82
CA SER A 243 -1.50 -15.50 22.62
C SER A 243 -0.91 -14.24 21.95
N GLU A 244 -0.31 -13.34 22.71
CA GLU A 244 0.35 -12.12 22.18
C GLU A 244 1.69 -12.46 21.52
N THR A 245 2.47 -13.36 22.11
CA THR A 245 3.74 -13.85 21.55
C THR A 245 3.51 -14.56 20.21
N VAL A 246 2.53 -15.47 20.13
CA VAL A 246 2.19 -16.17 18.89
C VAL A 246 1.75 -15.18 17.78
N ARG A 247 0.98 -14.16 18.15
CA ARG A 247 0.56 -13.11 17.22
C ARG A 247 1.75 -12.28 16.73
N LEU A 248 2.68 -11.95 17.64
CA LEU A 248 3.88 -11.18 17.31
C LEU A 248 4.83 -11.98 16.39
N HIS A 249 5.04 -13.28 16.65
CA HIS A 249 5.78 -14.17 15.76
C HIS A 249 5.16 -14.21 14.35
N GLY A 250 3.84 -14.31 14.26
CA GLY A 250 3.13 -14.22 12.98
C GLY A 250 3.43 -12.92 12.24
N MET A 251 3.33 -11.77 12.92
CA MET A 251 3.61 -10.45 12.35
C MET A 251 5.06 -10.31 11.86
N ILE A 252 6.04 -10.81 12.63
CA ILE A 252 7.46 -10.81 12.25
C ILE A 252 7.66 -11.63 10.97
N LEU A 253 7.17 -12.86 10.94
CA LEU A 253 7.32 -13.77 9.79
C LEU A 253 6.58 -13.28 8.53
N ASP A 254 5.47 -12.58 8.71
CA ASP A 254 4.73 -11.99 7.59
C ASP A 254 5.46 -10.81 6.95
N ARG A 255 6.31 -10.11 7.71
CA ARG A 255 7.14 -9.02 7.21
C ARG A 255 8.46 -9.48 6.60
N LEU A 256 8.98 -10.62 7.06
CA LEU A 256 10.20 -11.21 6.52
C LEU A 256 9.89 -12.03 5.26
N GLY A 257 10.70 -11.81 4.22
CA GLY A 257 10.74 -12.62 3.01
C GLY A 257 12.05 -13.41 2.92
N PRO A 258 12.30 -14.11 1.80
CA PRO A 258 13.61 -14.70 1.52
C PRO A 258 14.68 -13.62 1.27
N SER A 259 14.27 -12.41 0.89
CA SER A 259 15.19 -11.27 0.76
C SER A 259 15.55 -10.72 2.13
N PRO A 260 16.87 -10.53 2.42
CA PRO A 260 17.32 -10.05 3.72
C PRO A 260 16.80 -8.66 4.06
N LEU A 261 16.36 -8.45 5.31
CA LEU A 261 15.84 -7.20 5.84
C LEU A 261 16.63 -6.80 7.10
N ALA A 262 16.97 -5.51 7.23
CA ALA A 262 17.67 -5.02 8.42
C ALA A 262 16.73 -5.03 9.64
N GLU A 263 17.28 -5.38 10.81
CA GLU A 263 16.55 -5.44 12.09
C GLU A 263 15.90 -4.09 12.43
N ASP A 264 16.63 -2.98 12.24
CA ASP A 264 16.11 -1.61 12.45
C ASP A 264 14.92 -1.29 11.54
N GLN A 265 14.89 -1.84 10.31
CA GLN A 265 13.78 -1.66 9.40
C GLN A 265 12.55 -2.44 9.88
N LEU A 266 12.76 -3.66 10.37
CA LEU A 266 11.69 -4.49 10.93
C LEU A 266 11.07 -3.84 12.19
N MET A 267 11.88 -3.23 13.05
CA MET A 267 11.42 -2.45 14.21
C MET A 267 10.51 -1.29 13.78
N ARG A 268 10.92 -0.53 12.77
CA ARG A 268 10.11 0.58 12.23
C ARG A 268 8.81 0.09 11.63
N ASP A 269 8.86 -0.98 10.83
CA ASP A 269 7.70 -1.52 10.12
C ASP A 269 6.63 -2.10 11.07
N LEU A 270 7.06 -2.63 12.21
CA LEU A 270 6.19 -3.19 13.24
C LEU A 270 5.86 -2.18 14.35
N SER A 271 6.50 -0.99 14.35
CA SER A 271 6.39 0.02 15.42
C SER A 271 6.72 -0.55 16.80
N LEU A 272 7.74 -1.42 16.86
CA LEU A 272 8.18 -2.09 18.10
C LEU A 272 9.53 -1.53 18.58
N SER A 273 9.71 -1.52 19.89
CA SER A 273 11.01 -1.23 20.48
C SER A 273 11.97 -2.43 20.33
N SER A 274 13.28 -2.16 20.38
CA SER A 274 14.30 -3.22 20.38
C SER A 274 14.09 -4.21 21.52
N ALA A 275 13.71 -3.72 22.72
CA ALA A 275 13.45 -4.55 23.89
C ALA A 275 12.29 -5.55 23.68
N ALA A 276 11.31 -5.22 22.86
CA ALA A 276 10.18 -6.09 22.54
C ALA A 276 10.48 -7.05 21.38
N LEU A 277 11.32 -6.64 20.42
CA LEU A 277 11.56 -7.40 19.21
C LEU A 277 12.70 -8.42 19.35
N VAL A 278 13.82 -8.05 19.99
CA VAL A 278 15.04 -8.88 20.05
C VAL A 278 14.82 -10.25 20.69
N PRO A 279 14.09 -10.40 21.81
CA PRO A 279 13.81 -11.72 22.41
C PRO A 279 13.02 -12.63 21.46
N GLU A 280 12.07 -12.08 20.73
CA GLU A 280 11.22 -12.84 19.82
C GLU A 280 11.96 -13.25 18.55
N LEU A 281 12.88 -12.40 18.05
CA LEU A 281 13.78 -12.77 16.97
C LEU A 281 14.70 -13.92 17.37
N LEU A 282 15.24 -13.90 18.58
CA LEU A 282 16.08 -14.99 19.07
C LEU A 282 15.30 -16.31 19.15
N THR A 283 14.06 -16.25 19.62
CA THR A 283 13.18 -17.43 19.68
C THR A 283 12.94 -18.00 18.28
N LEU A 284 12.58 -17.15 17.33
CA LEU A 284 12.33 -17.57 15.93
C LEU A 284 13.60 -18.09 15.23
N GLU A 285 14.77 -17.57 15.59
CA GLU A 285 16.07 -18.02 15.09
C GLU A 285 16.40 -19.41 15.65
N LEU A 286 16.18 -19.65 16.96
CA LEU A 286 16.34 -20.96 17.60
C LEU A 286 15.36 -22.00 17.06
N GLU A 287 14.13 -21.59 16.69
CA GLU A 287 13.16 -22.43 16.00
C GLU A 287 13.52 -22.71 14.54
N GLY A 288 14.59 -22.09 14.00
CA GLY A 288 15.02 -22.24 12.63
C GLY A 288 14.07 -21.61 11.60
N ARG A 289 13.16 -20.71 12.01
CA ARG A 289 12.17 -20.07 11.15
C ARG A 289 12.69 -18.80 10.47
N ILE A 290 13.71 -18.19 11.07
CA ILE A 290 14.45 -17.07 10.50
C ILE A 290 15.94 -17.36 10.53
N GLN A 291 16.69 -16.65 9.70
CA GLN A 291 18.14 -16.73 9.65
C GLN A 291 18.73 -15.33 9.72
N ARG A 292 19.72 -15.15 10.59
CA ARG A 292 20.53 -13.94 10.68
C ARG A 292 21.72 -14.05 9.73
N GLN A 293 21.92 -13.02 8.92
CA GLN A 293 23.01 -12.91 7.96
C GLN A 293 24.03 -11.85 8.40
N PRO A 294 25.27 -11.87 7.86
CA PRO A 294 26.26 -10.83 8.13
C PRO A 294 25.69 -9.43 7.90
N GLY A 295 26.00 -8.49 8.81
CA GLY A 295 25.48 -7.12 8.78
C GLY A 295 24.12 -6.93 9.48
N GLY A 296 23.67 -7.90 10.31
CA GLY A 296 22.43 -7.78 11.08
C GLY A 296 21.16 -7.89 10.24
N LEU A 297 21.28 -8.50 9.06
CA LEU A 297 20.15 -8.74 8.16
C LEU A 297 19.41 -10.02 8.58
N LEU A 298 18.08 -9.99 8.48
CA LEU A 298 17.19 -11.10 8.82
C LEU A 298 16.45 -11.56 7.56
N SER A 299 16.37 -12.87 7.37
CA SER A 299 15.54 -13.47 6.30
C SER A 299 14.72 -14.62 6.85
N ARG A 300 13.56 -14.85 6.26
CA ARG A 300 12.76 -16.05 6.53
C ARG A 300 13.43 -17.24 5.85
N ARG A 301 13.48 -18.37 6.57
CA ARG A 301 14.04 -19.63 6.07
C ARG A 301 12.99 -20.44 5.33
#